data_b728c8ff6a0bf70e971e1d2f44e09dc6
#
_entry.id   b728c8ff6a0bf70e971e1d2f44e09dc6
#
_cell.length_a   1.000
_cell.length_b   1.000
_cell.length_c   1.000
_cell.angle_alpha   90.00
_cell.angle_beta   90.00
_cell.angle_gamma   90.00
#
_symmetry.space_group_name_H-M   'P 1'
#
loop_
_entity.id
_entity.type
_entity.pdbx_description
1 polymer ?
#
loop_
_entity_poly.entity_id
_entity_poly.type
_entity_poly.pdbx_seq_one_letter_code
_entity_poly.pdbx_strand_id
1 'polypeptide(L)'
;MTNLYSEVRKNQIYSNLAALNLLNRDEYRNNELLEALREFADTMLETVHAKDHAAHLSIRHLGQYLLSQAENVGLTGDSNITYAANQLGRLSYKIYTLESGMKGEARANRAMFGIDAPNRILRNVELVFDGEPFEMDFVIINKAGIFAVETKNFSRKMVIDHNGTLTEACPGDRPTSKKVCTQMANQRAAVCRALTEGFADNDRMTMLAESVRSILLTTSDYSIVDLRDKETILDCDTIADYLNNAESMELTRDEINTIADAIEKASSARTYPVGWDYKRVAEAFAIAVAKIEYASENSVECAASESDDTNNEAARKEHTGWKIAGSAAAIAVVLGAGWKLFKKFI
;
A
#
# COMPACT_ATOMS: atom_id res chain seq x y z
N MET A 1 7.86 13.16 39.72
CA MET A 1 8.89 13.46 38.69
C MET A 1 8.78 12.55 37.46
N THR A 2 7.85 11.65 37.42
CA THR A 2 7.68 10.55 36.46
C THR A 2 7.30 10.93 35.04
N ASN A 3 7.11 12.20 34.72
CA ASN A 3 6.46 12.53 33.46
C ASN A 3 7.25 13.46 32.52
N LEU A 4 8.26 14.14 33.02
CA LEU A 4 8.91 15.21 32.23
C LEU A 4 9.80 14.63 31.11
N TYR A 5 10.59 13.60 31.42
CA TYR A 5 11.46 12.96 30.42
C TYR A 5 10.65 12.30 29.30
N SER A 6 9.64 11.52 29.65
CA SER A 6 8.76 10.86 28.69
C SER A 6 8.02 11.87 27.80
N GLU A 7 7.55 12.99 28.39
CA GLU A 7 6.89 14.06 27.63
C GLU A 7 7.86 14.79 26.70
N VAL A 8 9.07 15.11 27.14
CA VAL A 8 10.10 15.76 26.31
C VAL A 8 10.48 14.85 25.14
N ARG A 9 10.72 13.57 25.41
CA ARG A 9 11.07 12.59 24.37
C ARG A 9 9.94 12.36 23.36
N LYS A 10 8.71 12.20 23.84
CA LYS A 10 7.52 12.12 23.01
C LYS A 10 7.42 13.34 22.07
N ASN A 11 7.55 14.53 22.62
CA ASN A 11 7.45 15.77 21.84
C ASN A 11 8.57 15.90 20.80
N GLN A 12 9.78 15.45 21.10
CA GLN A 12 10.89 15.44 20.16
C GLN A 12 10.60 14.47 18.99
N ILE A 13 10.18 13.24 19.26
CA ILE A 13 9.84 12.25 18.25
C ILE A 13 8.69 12.75 17.38
N TYR A 14 7.62 13.25 18.01
CA TYR A 14 6.48 13.79 17.28
C TYR A 14 6.87 14.98 16.40
N SER A 15 7.70 15.90 16.88
CA SER A 15 8.15 17.06 16.11
C SER A 15 8.95 16.67 14.88
N ASN A 16 9.81 15.65 14.98
CA ASN A 16 10.56 15.13 13.83
C ASN A 16 9.61 14.56 12.77
N LEU A 17 8.61 13.78 13.18
CA LEU A 17 7.61 13.23 12.26
C LEU A 17 6.68 14.32 11.71
N ALA A 18 6.33 15.33 12.52
CA ALA A 18 5.47 16.44 12.11
C ALA A 18 6.14 17.39 11.11
N ALA A 19 7.46 17.39 11.03
CA ALA A 19 8.21 18.16 10.04
C ALA A 19 8.09 17.58 8.62
N LEU A 20 7.63 16.32 8.49
CA LEU A 20 7.49 15.66 7.19
C LEU A 20 6.28 16.16 6.41
N ASN A 21 6.40 16.14 5.08
CA ASN A 21 5.33 16.57 4.18
C ASN A 21 4.03 15.80 4.35
N LEU A 22 4.09 14.50 4.71
CA LEU A 22 2.90 13.65 4.89
C LEU A 22 1.88 14.22 5.87
N LEU A 23 2.33 14.91 6.92
CA LEU A 23 1.44 15.48 7.95
C LEU A 23 0.96 16.90 7.62
N ASN A 24 1.49 17.52 6.57
CA ASN A 24 1.25 18.91 6.21
C ASN A 24 0.40 19.09 4.94
N ARG A 25 0.12 18.00 4.21
CA ARG A 25 -0.67 18.02 2.97
C ARG A 25 -1.89 17.12 3.11
N ASP A 26 -3.00 17.56 2.56
CA ASP A 26 -4.26 16.80 2.57
C ASP A 26 -4.39 15.86 1.37
N GLU A 27 -3.66 16.15 0.27
CA GLU A 27 -3.72 15.40 -0.98
C GLU A 27 -2.33 15.23 -1.61
N TYR A 28 -2.14 14.10 -2.27
CA TYR A 28 -0.90 13.73 -2.96
C TYR A 28 -1.19 13.17 -4.36
N ARG A 29 -0.24 13.34 -5.28
CA ARG A 29 -0.17 12.50 -6.48
C ARG A 29 0.34 11.11 -6.11
N ASN A 30 0.02 10.10 -6.93
CA ASN A 30 0.28 8.69 -6.58
C ASN A 30 1.75 8.41 -6.15
N ASN A 31 2.70 8.86 -6.95
CA ASN A 31 4.13 8.68 -6.64
C ASN A 31 4.58 9.43 -5.38
N GLU A 32 4.10 10.67 -5.21
CA GLU A 32 4.41 11.52 -4.06
C GLU A 32 3.90 10.92 -2.76
N LEU A 33 2.72 10.27 -2.79
CA LEU A 33 2.18 9.62 -1.60
C LEU A 33 3.06 8.46 -1.15
N LEU A 34 3.53 7.63 -2.08
CA LEU A 34 4.42 6.51 -1.73
C LEU A 34 5.76 7.00 -1.17
N GLU A 35 6.35 8.03 -1.78
CA GLU A 35 7.59 8.64 -1.28
C GLU A 35 7.42 9.22 0.12
N ALA A 36 6.34 9.98 0.35
CA ALA A 36 6.03 10.54 1.67
C ALA A 36 5.78 9.45 2.74
N LEU A 37 5.12 8.34 2.38
CA LEU A 37 4.90 7.22 3.30
C LEU A 37 6.20 6.48 3.62
N ARG A 38 7.12 6.37 2.66
CA ARG A 38 8.44 5.78 2.89
C ARG A 38 9.28 6.65 3.81
N GLU A 39 9.37 7.96 3.54
CA GLU A 39 10.08 8.92 4.38
C GLU A 39 9.56 8.88 5.83
N PHE A 40 8.24 8.81 6.01
CA PHE A 40 7.61 8.69 7.31
C PHE A 40 7.98 7.36 8.02
N ALA A 41 7.98 6.26 7.30
CA ALA A 41 8.37 4.96 7.80
C ALA A 41 9.87 4.90 8.17
N ASP A 42 10.73 5.46 7.32
CA ASP A 42 12.17 5.50 7.54
C ASP A 42 12.53 6.36 8.76
N THR A 43 11.88 7.51 8.95
CA THR A 43 12.06 8.35 10.14
C THR A 43 11.65 7.62 11.42
N MET A 44 10.58 6.82 11.39
CA MET A 44 10.20 5.96 12.53
C MET A 44 11.25 4.87 12.81
N LEU A 45 11.77 4.23 11.76
CA LEU A 45 12.82 3.23 11.89
C LEU A 45 14.10 3.84 12.47
N GLU A 46 14.55 4.98 11.97
CA GLU A 46 15.72 5.71 12.48
C GLU A 46 15.57 6.09 13.97
N THR A 47 14.37 6.50 14.38
CA THR A 47 14.06 6.84 15.77
C THR A 47 14.32 5.67 16.72
N VAL A 48 14.04 4.45 16.28
CA VAL A 48 14.21 3.22 17.07
C VAL A 48 15.63 2.66 16.92
N HIS A 49 16.21 2.69 15.71
CA HIS A 49 17.56 2.19 15.44
C HIS A 49 18.67 2.99 16.14
N ALA A 50 18.44 4.26 16.44
CA ALA A 50 19.42 5.11 17.10
C ALA A 50 19.88 4.56 18.48
N LYS A 51 19.12 3.64 19.10
CA LYS A 51 19.44 3.05 20.41
C LYS A 51 19.80 1.54 20.36
N ASP A 52 19.29 0.82 19.38
CA ASP A 52 19.53 -0.62 19.26
C ASP A 52 20.21 -0.94 17.93
N HIS A 53 21.27 -1.75 17.95
CA HIS A 53 21.99 -2.23 16.75
C HIS A 53 21.15 -3.13 15.82
N ALA A 54 19.83 -2.92 15.74
CA ALA A 54 18.89 -3.66 14.89
C ALA A 54 19.01 -3.21 13.42
N ALA A 55 20.19 -3.40 12.83
CA ALA A 55 20.55 -2.95 11.47
C ALA A 55 19.66 -3.49 10.32
N HIS A 56 18.62 -4.29 10.61
CA HIS A 56 17.77 -4.93 9.59
C HIS A 56 16.26 -4.87 9.92
N LEU A 57 15.84 -3.98 10.81
CA LEU A 57 14.42 -3.82 11.11
C LEU A 57 13.72 -3.11 9.93
N SER A 58 12.67 -3.70 9.41
CA SER A 58 11.82 -3.07 8.40
C SER A 58 10.50 -2.57 9.02
N ILE A 59 9.84 -1.62 8.36
CA ILE A 59 8.53 -1.12 8.81
C ILE A 59 7.50 -2.24 9.05
N ARG A 60 7.62 -3.34 8.31
CA ARG A 60 6.77 -4.53 8.47
C ARG A 60 6.89 -5.16 9.86
N HIS A 61 8.06 -5.10 10.47
CA HIS A 61 8.35 -5.72 11.76
C HIS A 61 8.37 -4.72 12.91
N LEU A 62 8.32 -3.42 12.63
CA LEU A 62 8.44 -2.37 13.65
C LEU A 62 7.34 -2.47 14.71
N GLY A 63 6.10 -2.80 14.32
CA GLY A 63 5.00 -3.00 15.27
C GLY A 63 5.26 -4.16 16.23
N GLN A 64 5.76 -5.29 15.74
CA GLN A 64 6.12 -6.44 16.57
C GLN A 64 7.32 -6.15 17.47
N TYR A 65 8.29 -5.40 16.96
CA TYR A 65 9.42 -4.93 17.73
C TYR A 65 8.98 -4.10 18.94
N LEU A 66 8.08 -3.10 18.75
CA LEU A 66 7.55 -2.30 19.85
C LEU A 66 6.84 -3.16 20.92
N LEU A 67 6.05 -4.15 20.50
CA LEU A 67 5.38 -5.06 21.42
C LEU A 67 6.38 -5.91 22.22
N SER A 68 7.43 -6.41 21.58
CA SER A 68 8.49 -7.18 22.25
C SER A 68 9.28 -6.31 23.23
N GLN A 69 9.60 -5.06 22.86
CA GLN A 69 10.27 -4.14 23.78
C GLN A 69 9.39 -3.79 24.98
N ALA A 70 8.08 -3.60 24.76
CA ALA A 70 7.13 -3.37 25.84
C ALA A 70 7.05 -4.56 26.82
N GLU A 71 7.07 -5.79 26.31
CA GLU A 71 7.12 -7.00 27.12
C GLU A 71 8.38 -7.05 28.00
N ASN A 72 9.54 -6.74 27.41
CA ASN A 72 10.83 -6.74 28.11
C ASN A 72 10.89 -5.75 29.28
N VAL A 73 10.11 -4.66 29.23
CA VAL A 73 10.09 -3.62 30.27
C VAL A 73 8.80 -3.64 31.11
N GLY A 74 8.02 -4.73 31.06
CA GLY A 74 6.83 -4.92 31.87
C GLY A 74 5.60 -4.10 31.46
N LEU A 75 5.57 -3.59 30.22
CA LEU A 75 4.44 -2.83 29.66
C LEU A 75 3.53 -3.68 28.75
N THR A 76 3.48 -4.98 28.97
CA THR A 76 2.62 -5.91 28.22
C THR A 76 1.15 -5.47 28.32
N GLY A 77 0.49 -5.33 27.16
CA GLY A 77 -0.92 -4.95 27.08
C GLY A 77 -1.20 -3.45 27.21
N ASP A 78 -0.16 -2.59 27.25
CA ASP A 78 -0.38 -1.13 27.17
C ASP A 78 -1.15 -0.77 25.88
N SER A 79 -2.27 -0.07 26.06
CA SER A 79 -3.19 0.26 24.97
C SER A 79 -2.59 1.18 23.90
N ASN A 80 -1.70 2.11 24.29
CA ASN A 80 -1.06 3.03 23.35
C ASN A 80 -0.02 2.28 22.50
N ILE A 81 0.77 1.39 23.12
CA ILE A 81 1.77 0.59 22.42
C ILE A 81 1.08 -0.39 21.45
N THR A 82 0.03 -1.06 21.91
CA THR A 82 -0.78 -1.96 21.07
C THR A 82 -1.42 -1.20 19.90
N TYR A 83 -1.96 -0.01 20.15
CA TYR A 83 -2.52 0.83 19.10
C TYR A 83 -1.44 1.24 18.07
N ALA A 84 -0.28 1.74 18.54
CA ALA A 84 0.83 2.11 17.67
C ALA A 84 1.29 0.92 16.80
N ALA A 85 1.48 -0.26 17.38
CA ALA A 85 1.88 -1.46 16.67
C ALA A 85 0.88 -1.84 15.56
N ASN A 86 -0.41 -1.76 15.84
CA ASN A 86 -1.46 -2.01 14.85
C ASN A 86 -1.44 -0.99 13.70
N GLN A 87 -1.20 0.30 14.00
CA GLN A 87 -1.12 1.33 12.98
C GLN A 87 0.12 1.15 12.09
N LEU A 88 1.25 0.74 12.66
CA LEU A 88 2.46 0.41 11.88
C LEU A 88 2.25 -0.77 10.92
N GLY A 89 1.52 -1.79 11.35
CA GLY A 89 1.11 -2.89 10.47
C GLY A 89 0.26 -2.41 9.27
N ARG A 90 -0.67 -1.49 9.52
CA ARG A 90 -1.51 -0.88 8.46
C ARG A 90 -0.68 0.01 7.53
N LEU A 91 0.27 0.80 8.07
CA LEU A 91 1.19 1.62 7.29
C LEU A 91 2.03 0.75 6.34
N SER A 92 2.63 -0.30 6.86
CA SER A 92 3.37 -1.28 6.07
C SER A 92 2.54 -1.88 4.93
N TYR A 93 1.30 -2.27 5.23
CA TYR A 93 0.38 -2.81 4.22
C TYR A 93 0.03 -1.76 3.14
N LYS A 94 -0.18 -0.49 3.52
CA LYS A 94 -0.46 0.59 2.57
C LYS A 94 0.72 0.81 1.62
N ILE A 95 1.95 0.89 2.15
CA ILE A 95 3.18 1.01 1.35
C ILE A 95 3.29 -0.17 0.37
N TYR A 96 3.16 -1.41 0.86
CA TYR A 96 3.20 -2.61 0.02
C TYR A 96 2.17 -2.58 -1.10
N THR A 97 0.94 -2.15 -0.81
CA THR A 97 -0.15 -2.10 -1.80
C THR A 97 0.15 -1.09 -2.91
N LEU A 98 0.64 0.11 -2.55
CA LEU A 98 1.04 1.12 -3.52
C LEU A 98 2.22 0.66 -4.38
N GLU A 99 3.25 0.06 -3.77
CA GLU A 99 4.40 -0.49 -4.50
C GLU A 99 3.99 -1.60 -5.49
N SER A 100 3.09 -2.48 -5.05
CA SER A 100 2.57 -3.55 -5.90
C SER A 100 1.78 -3.00 -7.09
N GLY A 101 0.94 -1.97 -6.86
CA GLY A 101 0.22 -1.27 -7.92
C GLY A 101 1.18 -0.67 -8.94
N MET A 102 2.13 0.14 -8.50
CA MET A 102 3.12 0.79 -9.38
C MET A 102 3.97 -0.22 -10.19
N LYS A 103 4.35 -1.35 -9.58
CA LYS A 103 5.04 -2.43 -10.32
C LYS A 103 4.15 -3.03 -11.41
N GLY A 104 2.86 -3.22 -11.11
CA GLY A 104 1.88 -3.69 -12.08
C GLY A 104 1.73 -2.71 -13.25
N GLU A 105 1.51 -1.42 -12.97
CA GLU A 105 1.41 -0.37 -13.98
C GLU A 105 2.68 -0.28 -14.86
N ALA A 106 3.88 -0.41 -14.26
CA ALA A 106 5.13 -0.42 -15.02
C ALA A 106 5.25 -1.64 -15.94
N ARG A 107 4.74 -2.82 -15.53
CA ARG A 107 4.67 -4.02 -16.41
C ARG A 107 3.68 -3.80 -17.55
N ALA A 108 2.47 -3.31 -17.25
CA ALA A 108 1.47 -2.96 -18.24
C ALA A 108 2.01 -1.96 -19.27
N ASN A 109 2.65 -0.90 -18.78
CA ASN A 109 3.22 0.13 -19.65
C ASN A 109 4.26 -0.44 -20.63
N ARG A 110 5.09 -1.40 -20.20
CA ARG A 110 6.03 -2.10 -21.12
C ARG A 110 5.32 -2.94 -22.15
N ALA A 111 4.25 -3.62 -21.77
CA ALA A 111 3.45 -4.42 -22.71
C ALA A 111 2.82 -3.58 -23.81
N MET A 112 2.47 -2.31 -23.53
CA MET A 112 1.89 -1.38 -24.50
C MET A 112 2.85 -0.98 -25.62
N PHE A 113 4.18 -1.14 -25.47
CA PHE A 113 5.13 -0.83 -26.55
C PHE A 113 4.99 -1.73 -27.80
N GLY A 114 4.31 -2.88 -27.66
CA GLY A 114 4.03 -3.78 -28.80
C GLY A 114 2.81 -3.38 -29.64
N ILE A 115 2.08 -2.31 -29.29
CA ILE A 115 0.89 -1.87 -30.03
C ILE A 115 1.30 -1.10 -31.28
N ASP A 116 0.77 -1.52 -32.43
CA ASP A 116 1.04 -0.93 -33.74
C ASP A 116 0.60 0.54 -33.82
N ALA A 117 1.40 1.35 -34.51
CA ALA A 117 1.02 2.72 -34.86
C ALA A 117 0.04 2.74 -36.06
N PRO A 118 -0.86 3.74 -36.17
CA PRO A 118 -1.02 4.86 -35.22
C PRO A 118 -1.78 4.46 -33.96
N ASN A 119 -1.31 4.92 -32.84
CA ASN A 119 -2.00 4.77 -31.56
C ASN A 119 -1.75 5.99 -30.64
N ARG A 120 -2.62 6.16 -29.65
CA ARG A 120 -2.42 7.02 -28.49
C ARG A 120 -2.72 6.21 -27.23
N ILE A 121 -1.84 6.30 -26.24
CA ILE A 121 -1.97 5.60 -24.95
C ILE A 121 -1.94 6.65 -23.85
N LEU A 122 -3.12 6.93 -23.31
CA LEU A 122 -3.31 7.85 -22.20
C LEU A 122 -3.18 7.06 -20.89
N ARG A 123 -2.57 7.66 -19.87
CA ARG A 123 -2.28 7.00 -18.58
C ARG A 123 -2.90 7.77 -17.44
N ASN A 124 -3.40 7.03 -16.44
CA ASN A 124 -3.98 7.60 -15.22
C ASN A 124 -5.05 8.66 -15.55
N VAL A 125 -5.96 8.28 -16.43
CA VAL A 125 -7.04 9.15 -16.92
C VAL A 125 -8.14 9.17 -15.87
N GLU A 126 -8.44 10.32 -15.29
CA GLU A 126 -9.57 10.50 -14.40
C GLU A 126 -10.67 11.27 -15.10
N LEU A 127 -11.84 10.65 -15.22
CA LEU A 127 -13.04 11.28 -15.80
C LEU A 127 -14.18 11.23 -14.80
N VAL A 128 -15.10 12.21 -14.88
CA VAL A 128 -16.28 12.28 -14.03
C VAL A 128 -17.48 11.64 -14.72
N PHE A 129 -18.17 10.74 -14.01
CA PHE A 129 -19.44 10.16 -14.46
C PHE A 129 -20.44 10.18 -13.30
N ASP A 130 -21.62 10.75 -13.52
CA ASP A 130 -22.66 10.96 -12.50
C ASP A 130 -22.19 11.69 -11.22
N GLY A 131 -21.25 12.63 -11.38
CA GLY A 131 -20.67 13.41 -10.29
C GLY A 131 -19.55 12.71 -9.53
N GLU A 132 -19.24 11.45 -9.87
CA GLU A 132 -18.18 10.66 -9.24
C GLU A 132 -16.96 10.54 -10.15
N PRO A 133 -15.74 10.66 -9.65
CA PRO A 133 -14.52 10.47 -10.41
C PRO A 133 -14.20 8.99 -10.60
N PHE A 134 -13.84 8.61 -11.83
CA PHE A 134 -13.38 7.27 -12.20
C PHE A 134 -12.03 7.35 -12.88
N GLU A 135 -11.06 6.64 -12.33
CA GLU A 135 -9.72 6.52 -12.88
C GLU A 135 -9.63 5.26 -13.76
N MET A 136 -9.06 5.42 -14.95
CA MET A 136 -8.59 4.34 -15.81
C MET A 136 -7.06 4.33 -15.78
N ASP A 137 -6.47 3.16 -15.58
CA ASP A 137 -5.01 3.04 -15.62
C ASP A 137 -4.49 3.40 -17.02
N PHE A 138 -5.23 2.97 -18.07
CA PHE A 138 -4.96 3.38 -19.44
C PHE A 138 -6.26 3.59 -20.22
N VAL A 139 -6.22 4.56 -21.16
CA VAL A 139 -7.14 4.62 -22.29
C VAL A 139 -6.31 4.50 -23.55
N ILE A 140 -6.58 3.45 -24.34
CA ILE A 140 -5.86 3.14 -25.59
C ILE A 140 -6.75 3.45 -26.76
N ILE A 141 -6.25 4.24 -27.70
CA ILE A 141 -6.93 4.58 -28.94
C ILE A 141 -6.02 4.14 -30.10
N ASN A 142 -6.50 3.24 -30.93
CA ASN A 142 -5.81 2.78 -32.14
C ASN A 142 -6.81 2.58 -33.29
N LYS A 143 -6.36 2.06 -34.42
CA LYS A 143 -7.22 1.81 -35.60
C LYS A 143 -8.43 0.91 -35.28
N ALA A 144 -8.31 0.03 -34.28
CA ALA A 144 -9.37 -0.89 -33.88
C ALA A 144 -10.43 -0.27 -32.97
N GLY A 145 -10.17 0.92 -32.42
CA GLY A 145 -11.16 1.63 -31.58
C GLY A 145 -10.58 2.20 -30.29
N ILE A 146 -11.45 2.31 -29.27
CA ILE A 146 -11.18 2.92 -27.98
C ILE A 146 -11.33 1.87 -26.89
N PHE A 147 -10.32 1.76 -26.02
CA PHE A 147 -10.26 0.75 -24.95
C PHE A 147 -9.97 1.40 -23.60
N ALA A 148 -10.88 1.24 -22.66
CA ALA A 148 -10.65 1.55 -21.25
C ALA A 148 -10.01 0.32 -20.57
N VAL A 149 -8.82 0.47 -20.03
CA VAL A 149 -8.03 -0.64 -19.45
C VAL A 149 -7.85 -0.43 -17.98
N GLU A 150 -8.29 -1.42 -17.21
CA GLU A 150 -8.06 -1.54 -15.77
C GLU A 150 -6.99 -2.59 -15.52
N THR A 151 -5.95 -2.27 -14.78
CA THR A 151 -4.88 -3.21 -14.44
C THR A 151 -5.08 -3.81 -13.06
N LYS A 152 -4.72 -5.07 -12.92
CA LYS A 152 -4.73 -5.74 -11.61
C LYS A 152 -3.48 -6.59 -11.44
N ASN A 153 -2.78 -6.36 -10.34
CA ASN A 153 -1.60 -7.11 -9.93
C ASN A 153 -1.91 -7.93 -8.67
N PHE A 154 -1.97 -9.25 -8.80
CA PHE A 154 -2.31 -10.16 -7.70
C PHE A 154 -1.16 -11.10 -7.40
N SER A 155 -1.10 -11.55 -6.15
CA SER A 155 -0.14 -12.56 -5.68
C SER A 155 -0.71 -13.98 -5.69
N ARG A 156 -1.91 -14.19 -6.26
CA ARG A 156 -2.62 -15.48 -6.30
C ARG A 156 -3.67 -15.52 -7.41
N LYS A 157 -4.14 -16.73 -7.72
CA LYS A 157 -5.20 -16.97 -8.72
C LYS A 157 -6.52 -16.33 -8.27
N MET A 158 -7.18 -15.63 -9.20
CA MET A 158 -8.44 -14.92 -8.95
C MET A 158 -9.57 -15.45 -9.83
N VAL A 159 -10.81 -15.24 -9.37
CA VAL A 159 -12.03 -15.61 -10.09
C VAL A 159 -12.99 -14.43 -10.06
N ILE A 160 -13.61 -14.10 -11.20
CA ILE A 160 -14.77 -13.22 -11.25
C ILE A 160 -16.01 -14.11 -11.11
N ASP A 161 -16.76 -13.91 -10.03
CA ASP A 161 -17.96 -14.66 -9.74
C ASP A 161 -19.17 -14.25 -10.60
N HIS A 162 -20.30 -14.94 -10.46
CA HIS A 162 -21.53 -14.66 -11.21
C HIS A 162 -22.10 -13.26 -10.99
N ASN A 163 -21.71 -12.57 -9.88
CA ASN A 163 -22.10 -11.20 -9.58
C ASN A 163 -21.11 -10.14 -10.14
N GLY A 164 -20.07 -10.57 -10.83
CA GLY A 164 -19.02 -9.68 -11.34
C GLY A 164 -18.05 -9.20 -10.26
N THR A 165 -17.95 -9.93 -9.16
CA THR A 165 -17.01 -9.64 -8.07
C THR A 165 -15.75 -10.48 -8.26
N LEU A 166 -14.61 -9.82 -8.22
CA LEU A 166 -13.30 -10.47 -8.28
C LEU A 166 -12.94 -10.96 -6.87
N THR A 167 -12.72 -12.26 -6.74
CA THR A 167 -12.38 -12.93 -5.47
C THR A 167 -11.21 -13.88 -5.66
N GLU A 168 -10.60 -14.33 -4.56
CA GLU A 168 -9.56 -15.35 -4.61
C GLU A 168 -10.15 -16.71 -4.98
N ALA A 169 -9.50 -17.46 -5.89
CA ALA A 169 -9.94 -18.80 -6.29
C ALA A 169 -9.92 -19.79 -5.12
N CYS A 170 -8.97 -19.61 -4.19
CA CYS A 170 -8.89 -20.34 -2.93
C CYS A 170 -8.85 -19.32 -1.79
N PRO A 171 -10.03 -18.89 -1.30
CA PRO A 171 -10.10 -17.85 -0.28
C PRO A 171 -9.50 -18.34 1.04
N GLY A 172 -8.66 -17.50 1.64
CA GLY A 172 -8.19 -17.64 3.01
C GLY A 172 -9.22 -17.09 4.02
N ASP A 173 -8.80 -16.93 5.27
CA ASP A 173 -9.66 -16.42 6.35
C ASP A 173 -10.21 -15.00 6.09
N ARG A 174 -9.54 -14.22 5.24
CA ARG A 174 -9.95 -12.87 4.83
C ARG A 174 -9.78 -12.72 3.32
N PRO A 175 -10.76 -13.19 2.54
CA PRO A 175 -10.66 -13.15 1.09
C PRO A 175 -10.70 -11.71 0.57
N THR A 176 -9.90 -11.44 -0.44
CA THR A 176 -10.01 -10.20 -1.21
C THR A 176 -11.27 -10.24 -2.05
N SER A 177 -12.06 -9.18 -2.00
CA SER A 177 -13.28 -9.03 -2.80
C SER A 177 -13.35 -7.63 -3.39
N LYS A 178 -13.49 -7.52 -4.72
CA LYS A 178 -13.56 -6.25 -5.44
C LYS A 178 -14.64 -6.31 -6.53
N LYS A 179 -15.49 -5.31 -6.61
CA LYS A 179 -16.52 -5.18 -7.65
C LYS A 179 -15.90 -4.71 -8.97
N VAL A 180 -14.99 -5.50 -9.54
CA VAL A 180 -14.19 -5.11 -10.71
C VAL A 180 -15.04 -4.83 -11.93
N CYS A 181 -16.09 -5.61 -12.18
CA CYS A 181 -16.94 -5.41 -13.35
C CYS A 181 -17.80 -4.15 -13.25
N THR A 182 -18.24 -3.78 -12.04
CA THR A 182 -18.91 -2.48 -11.82
C THR A 182 -17.92 -1.33 -12.05
N GLN A 183 -16.68 -1.47 -11.58
CA GLN A 183 -15.61 -0.49 -11.81
C GLN A 183 -15.39 -0.30 -13.32
N MET A 184 -15.16 -1.37 -14.07
CA MET A 184 -14.95 -1.33 -15.52
C MET A 184 -16.13 -0.73 -16.28
N ALA A 185 -17.36 -1.07 -15.88
CA ALA A 185 -18.57 -0.52 -16.52
C ALA A 185 -18.67 1.01 -16.31
N ASN A 186 -18.39 1.50 -15.11
CA ASN A 186 -18.39 2.93 -14.81
C ASN A 186 -17.26 3.68 -15.53
N GLN A 187 -16.06 3.08 -15.58
CA GLN A 187 -14.93 3.63 -16.34
C GLN A 187 -15.25 3.77 -17.82
N ARG A 188 -15.82 2.72 -18.42
CA ARG A 188 -16.30 2.77 -19.80
C ARG A 188 -17.34 3.87 -19.99
N ALA A 189 -18.34 3.96 -19.12
CA ALA A 189 -19.37 4.99 -19.19
C ALA A 189 -18.78 6.40 -19.08
N ALA A 190 -17.77 6.61 -18.25
CA ALA A 190 -17.07 7.89 -18.12
C ALA A 190 -16.36 8.28 -19.43
N VAL A 191 -15.68 7.35 -20.08
CA VAL A 191 -15.06 7.60 -21.40
C VAL A 191 -16.12 7.90 -22.46
N CYS A 192 -17.19 7.09 -22.53
CA CYS A 192 -18.31 7.33 -23.46
C CYS A 192 -18.88 8.73 -23.27
N ARG A 193 -19.13 9.15 -22.03
CA ARG A 193 -19.70 10.47 -21.74
C ARG A 193 -18.75 11.60 -22.12
N ALA A 194 -17.47 11.51 -21.76
CA ALA A 194 -16.48 12.53 -22.11
C ALA A 194 -16.41 12.76 -23.64
N LEU A 195 -16.50 11.69 -24.42
CA LEU A 195 -16.50 11.76 -25.88
C LEU A 195 -17.83 12.32 -26.42
N THR A 196 -18.97 11.86 -25.90
CA THR A 196 -20.29 12.36 -26.34
C THR A 196 -20.45 13.85 -26.05
N GLU A 197 -20.01 14.31 -24.87
CA GLU A 197 -20.03 15.73 -24.51
C GLU A 197 -19.02 16.55 -25.33
N GLY A 198 -17.85 15.98 -25.62
CA GLY A 198 -16.81 16.64 -26.44
C GLY A 198 -17.15 16.76 -27.93
N PHE A 199 -18.05 15.91 -28.42
CA PHE A 199 -18.39 15.79 -29.86
C PHE A 199 -19.90 15.75 -30.14
N ALA A 200 -20.69 16.49 -29.37
CA ALA A 200 -22.16 16.47 -29.41
C ALA A 200 -22.77 16.66 -30.82
N ASP A 201 -22.07 17.37 -31.72
CA ASP A 201 -22.53 17.66 -33.07
C ASP A 201 -21.90 16.72 -34.14
N ASN A 202 -21.23 15.62 -33.71
CA ASN A 202 -20.55 14.70 -34.63
C ASN A 202 -21.05 13.27 -34.46
N ASP A 203 -21.98 12.85 -35.33
CA ASP A 203 -22.61 11.52 -35.28
C ASP A 203 -21.58 10.38 -35.33
N ARG A 204 -20.50 10.50 -36.10
CA ARG A 204 -19.44 9.46 -36.15
C ARG A 204 -18.73 9.31 -34.78
N MET A 205 -18.38 10.43 -34.19
CA MET A 205 -17.71 10.43 -32.89
C MET A 205 -18.64 9.93 -31.75
N THR A 206 -19.92 10.25 -31.81
CA THR A 206 -20.94 9.71 -30.91
C THR A 206 -21.06 8.19 -31.04
N MET A 207 -21.10 7.68 -32.27
CA MET A 207 -21.11 6.23 -32.52
C MET A 207 -19.83 5.56 -32.00
N LEU A 208 -18.67 6.18 -32.19
CA LEU A 208 -17.38 5.68 -31.66
C LEU A 208 -17.38 5.68 -30.13
N ALA A 209 -17.94 6.69 -29.46
CA ALA A 209 -18.09 6.73 -28.02
C ALA A 209 -18.90 5.53 -27.50
N GLU A 210 -19.98 5.15 -28.15
CA GLU A 210 -20.80 3.99 -27.79
C GLU A 210 -20.05 2.65 -27.94
N SER A 211 -19.03 2.62 -28.81
CA SER A 211 -18.21 1.44 -29.10
C SER A 211 -17.02 1.23 -28.17
N VAL A 212 -16.84 2.07 -27.15
CA VAL A 212 -15.74 1.90 -26.16
C VAL A 212 -15.79 0.52 -25.53
N ARG A 213 -14.66 -0.17 -25.55
CA ARG A 213 -14.48 -1.52 -24.98
C ARG A 213 -13.69 -1.47 -23.68
N SER A 214 -14.01 -2.38 -22.75
CA SER A 214 -13.27 -2.53 -21.50
C SER A 214 -12.32 -3.72 -21.58
N ILE A 215 -11.13 -3.58 -21.00
CA ILE A 215 -10.15 -4.66 -20.84
C ILE A 215 -9.73 -4.72 -19.38
N LEU A 216 -9.76 -5.92 -18.79
CA LEU A 216 -9.12 -6.22 -17.52
C LEU A 216 -7.74 -6.80 -17.81
N LEU A 217 -6.69 -6.05 -17.52
CA LEU A 217 -5.31 -6.46 -17.74
C LEU A 217 -4.69 -7.02 -16.46
N THR A 218 -4.38 -8.31 -16.43
CA THR A 218 -3.59 -8.87 -15.35
C THR A 218 -2.10 -8.61 -15.59
N THR A 219 -1.44 -8.03 -14.59
CA THR A 219 0.01 -7.77 -14.63
C THR A 219 0.79 -8.71 -13.72
N SER A 220 0.10 -9.69 -13.13
CA SER A 220 0.68 -10.75 -12.31
C SER A 220 0.92 -12.02 -13.14
N ASP A 221 1.71 -12.94 -12.58
CA ASP A 221 1.92 -14.27 -13.15
C ASP A 221 0.74 -15.21 -12.89
N TYR A 222 -0.31 -14.72 -12.22
CA TYR A 222 -1.51 -15.46 -11.87
C TYR A 222 -2.68 -15.10 -12.81
N SER A 223 -3.44 -16.10 -13.21
CA SER A 223 -4.60 -15.94 -14.08
C SER A 223 -5.83 -15.45 -13.32
N ILE A 224 -6.69 -14.74 -14.07
CA ILE A 224 -8.06 -14.43 -13.67
C ILE A 224 -8.99 -15.29 -14.54
N VAL A 225 -10.00 -15.91 -13.93
CA VAL A 225 -11.05 -16.67 -14.63
C VAL A 225 -12.38 -15.95 -14.44
N ASP A 226 -13.07 -15.59 -15.53
CA ASP A 226 -14.43 -15.05 -15.48
C ASP A 226 -15.44 -16.19 -15.64
N LEU A 227 -16.19 -16.49 -14.56
CA LEU A 227 -17.23 -17.55 -14.58
C LEU A 227 -18.44 -17.18 -15.44
N ARG A 228 -18.55 -15.93 -15.89
CA ARG A 228 -19.65 -15.44 -16.73
C ARG A 228 -19.28 -15.43 -18.22
N ASP A 229 -17.98 -15.50 -18.53
CA ASP A 229 -17.42 -15.37 -19.89
C ASP A 229 -17.87 -14.09 -20.60
N LYS A 230 -17.81 -12.95 -19.88
CA LYS A 230 -18.31 -11.64 -20.36
C LYS A 230 -17.24 -10.59 -20.51
N GLU A 231 -16.17 -10.68 -19.70
CA GLU A 231 -15.14 -9.65 -19.68
C GLU A 231 -13.96 -10.05 -20.59
N THR A 232 -13.39 -9.08 -21.26
CA THR A 232 -12.11 -9.25 -21.96
C THR A 232 -10.99 -9.20 -20.92
N ILE A 233 -10.41 -10.35 -20.64
CA ILE A 233 -9.30 -10.51 -19.68
C ILE A 233 -8.05 -10.86 -20.45
N LEU A 234 -7.02 -10.05 -20.32
CA LEU A 234 -5.73 -10.20 -20.99
C LEU A 234 -4.59 -10.15 -19.97
N ASP A 235 -3.43 -10.62 -20.36
CA ASP A 235 -2.17 -10.45 -19.64
C ASP A 235 -1.19 -9.56 -20.43
N CYS A 236 -0.02 -9.31 -19.85
CA CYS A 236 0.99 -8.46 -20.46
C CYS A 236 1.58 -9.05 -21.76
N ASP A 237 1.48 -10.35 -21.97
CA ASP A 237 2.03 -11.02 -23.14
C ASP A 237 1.04 -11.01 -24.31
N THR A 238 -0.25 -10.91 -24.05
CA THR A 238 -1.32 -11.03 -25.06
C THR A 238 -1.99 -9.71 -25.45
N ILE A 239 -1.86 -8.65 -24.64
CA ILE A 239 -2.60 -7.41 -24.87
C ILE A 239 -2.22 -6.72 -26.20
N ALA A 240 -0.94 -6.68 -26.55
CA ALA A 240 -0.50 -6.03 -27.79
C ALA A 240 -1.05 -6.77 -29.02
N ASP A 241 -0.92 -8.10 -29.03
CA ASP A 241 -1.45 -8.94 -30.10
C ASP A 241 -2.97 -8.82 -30.23
N TYR A 242 -3.69 -8.81 -29.12
CA TYR A 242 -5.14 -8.59 -29.13
C TYR A 242 -5.51 -7.24 -29.77
N LEU A 243 -4.85 -6.15 -29.36
CA LEU A 243 -5.16 -4.81 -29.85
C LEU A 243 -4.76 -4.59 -31.30
N ASN A 244 -3.70 -5.25 -31.76
CA ASN A 244 -3.26 -5.20 -33.16
C ASN A 244 -4.16 -5.99 -34.13
N ASN A 245 -4.79 -7.08 -33.62
CA ASN A 245 -5.64 -7.97 -34.39
C ASN A 245 -7.14 -7.78 -34.14
N ALA A 246 -7.54 -6.86 -33.26
CA ALA A 246 -8.94 -6.58 -32.98
C ALA A 246 -9.65 -6.03 -34.19
N GLU A 247 -10.95 -6.31 -34.34
CA GLU A 247 -11.78 -5.81 -35.42
C GLU A 247 -11.62 -4.29 -35.55
N SER A 248 -11.24 -3.87 -36.78
CA SER A 248 -10.87 -2.48 -37.06
C SER A 248 -12.12 -1.61 -37.22
N MET A 249 -12.16 -0.49 -36.53
CA MET A 249 -13.12 0.61 -36.73
C MET A 249 -12.61 1.62 -37.79
N GLU A 250 -11.45 1.33 -38.37
CA GLU A 250 -10.82 2.16 -39.43
C GLU A 250 -10.55 3.59 -38.96
N LEU A 251 -10.17 3.78 -37.68
CA LEU A 251 -9.82 5.09 -37.18
C LEU A 251 -8.56 5.62 -37.88
N THR A 252 -8.69 6.80 -38.47
CA THR A 252 -7.57 7.54 -39.02
C THR A 252 -6.67 8.08 -37.93
N ARG A 253 -5.42 8.45 -38.25
CA ARG A 253 -4.49 9.09 -37.32
C ARG A 253 -5.09 10.37 -36.71
N ASP A 254 -5.79 11.18 -37.54
CA ASP A 254 -6.36 12.44 -37.07
C ASP A 254 -7.53 12.20 -36.11
N GLU A 255 -8.38 11.20 -36.35
CA GLU A 255 -9.44 10.80 -35.42
C GLU A 255 -8.84 10.26 -34.10
N ILE A 256 -7.80 9.43 -34.17
CA ILE A 256 -7.10 8.93 -32.97
C ILE A 256 -6.58 10.10 -32.12
N ASN A 257 -5.92 11.10 -32.74
CA ASN A 257 -5.44 12.27 -32.01
C ASN A 257 -6.59 13.12 -31.46
N THR A 258 -7.62 13.37 -32.27
CA THR A 258 -8.78 14.17 -31.86
C THR A 258 -9.51 13.56 -30.66
N ILE A 259 -9.69 12.23 -30.66
CA ILE A 259 -10.29 11.48 -29.53
C ILE A 259 -9.40 11.58 -28.30
N ALA A 260 -8.09 11.37 -28.44
CA ALA A 260 -7.16 11.44 -27.33
C ALA A 260 -7.13 12.83 -26.70
N ASP A 261 -7.06 13.88 -27.51
CA ASP A 261 -7.04 15.27 -27.04
C ASP A 261 -8.35 15.64 -26.31
N ALA A 262 -9.49 15.13 -26.75
CA ALA A 262 -10.76 15.32 -26.07
C ALA A 262 -10.80 14.67 -24.69
N ILE A 263 -10.29 13.43 -24.59
CA ILE A 263 -10.21 12.71 -23.30
C ILE A 263 -9.20 13.41 -22.37
N GLU A 264 -8.03 13.81 -22.86
CA GLU A 264 -7.03 14.54 -22.07
C GLU A 264 -7.60 15.87 -21.55
N LYS A 265 -8.36 16.58 -22.38
CA LYS A 265 -9.02 17.84 -21.98
C LYS A 265 -10.09 17.64 -20.90
N ALA A 266 -10.84 16.53 -20.96
CA ALA A 266 -11.87 16.19 -19.99
C ALA A 266 -11.27 15.60 -18.70
N SER A 267 -10.03 15.12 -18.74
CA SER A 267 -9.36 14.51 -17.60
C SER A 267 -8.92 15.54 -16.57
N SER A 268 -9.17 15.24 -15.30
CA SER A 268 -8.61 15.98 -14.17
C SER A 268 -7.28 15.36 -13.71
N ALA A 269 -6.40 16.18 -13.13
CA ALA A 269 -5.23 15.65 -12.44
C ALA A 269 -5.68 15.07 -11.10
N ARG A 270 -5.59 13.74 -10.96
CA ARG A 270 -5.99 13.08 -9.73
C ARG A 270 -5.03 13.38 -8.59
N THR A 271 -5.63 13.71 -7.45
CA THR A 271 -4.98 13.74 -6.16
C THR A 271 -5.60 12.66 -5.27
N TYR A 272 -4.76 12.02 -4.45
CA TYR A 272 -5.21 11.02 -3.50
C TYR A 272 -5.33 11.69 -2.13
N PRO A 273 -6.53 11.64 -1.50
CA PRO A 273 -6.63 12.08 -0.13
C PRO A 273 -5.69 11.22 0.72
N VAL A 274 -5.07 11.85 1.67
CA VAL A 274 -4.22 11.15 2.65
C VAL A 274 -5.01 10.03 3.34
N GLY A 275 -6.34 10.18 3.49
CA GLY A 275 -7.32 9.13 3.80
C GLY A 275 -7.15 8.44 5.15
N TRP A 276 -6.12 8.86 5.90
CA TRP A 276 -5.76 8.28 7.19
C TRP A 276 -5.12 9.34 8.07
N ASP A 277 -5.48 9.37 9.35
CA ASP A 277 -4.94 10.33 10.31
C ASP A 277 -3.50 9.97 10.71
N TYR A 278 -2.54 10.36 9.87
CA TYR A 278 -1.12 10.13 10.12
C TYR A 278 -0.58 10.93 11.31
N LYS A 279 -1.21 12.05 11.66
CA LYS A 279 -0.86 12.82 12.88
C LYS A 279 -1.08 11.94 14.13
N ARG A 280 -2.22 11.26 14.17
CA ARG A 280 -2.54 10.33 15.26
C ARG A 280 -1.61 9.11 15.27
N VAL A 281 -1.17 8.64 14.10
CA VAL A 281 -0.18 7.55 14.02
C VAL A 281 1.16 8.01 14.56
N ALA A 282 1.64 9.20 14.18
CA ALA A 282 2.88 9.79 14.67
C ALA A 282 2.84 9.99 16.20
N GLU A 283 1.74 10.51 16.73
CA GLU A 283 1.55 10.70 18.16
C GLU A 283 1.56 9.37 18.94
N ALA A 284 0.82 8.37 18.44
CA ALA A 284 0.79 7.06 19.07
C ALA A 284 2.16 6.38 19.07
N PHE A 285 2.91 6.49 17.98
CA PHE A 285 4.27 5.98 17.89
C PHE A 285 5.20 6.70 18.87
N ALA A 286 5.16 8.02 18.93
CA ALA A 286 5.98 8.81 19.85
C ALA A 286 5.69 8.48 21.31
N ILE A 287 4.41 8.30 21.68
CA ILE A 287 4.01 7.87 23.03
C ILE A 287 4.55 6.47 23.34
N ALA A 288 4.42 5.53 22.40
CA ALA A 288 4.86 4.15 22.61
C ALA A 288 6.37 4.06 22.84
N VAL A 289 7.17 4.71 21.98
CA VAL A 289 8.64 4.73 22.10
C VAL A 289 9.06 5.39 23.41
N ALA A 290 8.53 6.58 23.72
CA ALA A 290 8.88 7.31 24.94
C ALA A 290 8.54 6.53 26.23
N LYS A 291 7.43 5.78 26.25
CA LYS A 291 7.07 4.91 27.38
C LYS A 291 8.03 3.75 27.56
N ILE A 292 8.37 3.06 26.44
CA ILE A 292 9.30 1.93 26.47
C ILE A 292 10.69 2.38 26.94
N GLU A 293 11.20 3.48 26.39
CA GLU A 293 12.49 4.04 26.76
C GLU A 293 12.53 4.40 28.24
N TYR A 294 11.50 5.11 28.74
CA TYR A 294 11.40 5.49 30.14
C TYR A 294 11.36 4.27 31.09
N ALA A 295 10.58 3.24 30.76
CA ALA A 295 10.51 2.02 31.56
C ALA A 295 11.85 1.26 31.56
N SER A 296 12.55 1.23 30.43
CA SER A 296 13.88 0.61 30.32
C SER A 296 14.92 1.31 31.20
N GLU A 297 14.97 2.63 31.19
CA GLU A 297 15.91 3.41 32.01
C GLU A 297 15.67 3.19 33.52
N ASN A 298 14.40 3.19 33.97
CA ASN A 298 14.07 2.98 35.39
C ASN A 298 14.29 1.52 35.86
N SER A 299 14.18 0.53 34.97
CA SER A 299 14.49 -0.86 35.35
C SER A 299 15.99 -1.08 35.60
N VAL A 300 16.85 -0.35 34.90
CA VAL A 300 18.30 -0.38 35.12
C VAL A 300 18.70 0.31 36.44
N GLU A 301 18.06 1.43 36.79
CA GLU A 301 18.33 2.12 38.05
C GLU A 301 17.93 1.28 39.28
N CYS A 302 16.81 0.55 39.24
CA CYS A 302 16.42 -0.36 40.33
C CYS A 302 17.41 -1.50 40.51
N ALA A 303 17.91 -2.09 39.40
CA ALA A 303 18.88 -3.17 39.46
C ALA A 303 20.26 -2.70 39.99
N ALA A 304 20.63 -1.44 39.67
CA ALA A 304 21.87 -0.85 40.16
C ALA A 304 21.80 -0.51 41.69
N SER A 305 20.64 -0.06 42.19
CA SER A 305 20.45 0.24 43.62
C SER A 305 20.40 -1.01 44.49
N GLU A 306 19.89 -2.12 44.01
CA GLU A 306 19.89 -3.41 44.72
C GLU A 306 21.30 -4.03 44.80
N SER A 307 22.23 -3.70 43.89
CA SER A 307 23.61 -4.20 43.91
C SER A 307 24.51 -3.46 44.90
N ASP A 308 24.18 -2.22 45.30
CA ASP A 308 24.96 -1.45 46.27
C ASP A 308 24.60 -1.80 47.75
N ASP A 309 23.37 -2.27 48.04
CA ASP A 309 23.00 -2.69 49.39
C ASP A 309 23.52 -4.09 49.75
N THR A 310 23.92 -4.92 48.80
CA THR A 310 24.44 -6.28 49.04
C THR A 310 25.94 -6.33 49.36
N ASN A 311 26.67 -5.25 49.16
CA ASN A 311 28.15 -5.23 49.38
C ASN A 311 28.57 -5.01 50.87
N ASN A 312 27.63 -4.86 51.79
CA ASN A 312 27.97 -4.68 53.22
C ASN A 312 27.77 -5.92 54.10
N GLU A 313 27.33 -7.07 53.60
CA GLU A 313 27.13 -8.27 54.42
C GLU A 313 27.87 -9.55 53.99
N ALA A 314 28.67 -9.53 52.94
CA ALA A 314 29.34 -10.72 52.42
C ALA A 314 30.86 -10.72 52.57
N ALA A 315 31.34 -10.35 53.75
CA ALA A 315 32.69 -10.80 54.19
C ALA A 315 32.55 -12.10 54.98
N ARG A 316 32.09 -13.19 54.38
CA ARG A 316 32.32 -14.60 54.75
C ARG A 316 31.43 -15.54 53.94
N LYS A 317 32.01 -16.13 52.94
CA LYS A 317 32.11 -17.58 52.68
C LYS A 317 32.39 -17.86 51.19
N GLU A 318 33.44 -18.61 51.06
CA GLU A 318 34.02 -19.17 49.84
C GLU A 318 33.05 -20.11 49.06
N HIS A 319 33.36 -20.15 47.76
CA HIS A 319 33.13 -21.23 46.79
C HIS A 319 31.70 -21.60 46.39
N THR A 320 31.32 -21.26 45.22
CA THR A 320 31.21 -22.20 44.10
C THR A 320 30.75 -21.45 42.83
N GLY A 321 31.48 -21.68 41.75
CA GLY A 321 31.24 -21.03 40.46
C GLY A 321 29.97 -21.54 39.77
N TRP A 322 29.24 -20.60 39.20
CA TRP A 322 28.36 -20.91 38.11
C TRP A 322 28.57 -19.92 36.94
N LYS A 323 28.90 -20.51 35.84
CA LYS A 323 29.17 -19.84 34.58
C LYS A 323 27.83 -19.27 34.03
N ILE A 324 27.86 -18.01 33.66
CA ILE A 324 26.80 -17.37 32.85
C ILE A 324 26.90 -17.94 31.45
N ALA A 325 25.95 -18.78 31.11
CA ALA A 325 25.64 -19.18 29.74
C ALA A 325 24.12 -19.12 29.60
N GLY A 326 23.59 -18.07 28.97
CA GLY A 326 22.16 -17.97 28.80
C GLY A 326 21.66 -16.70 28.17
N SER A 327 22.10 -16.34 26.97
CA SER A 327 21.40 -15.33 26.18
C SER A 327 21.14 -15.73 24.71
N ALA A 328 21.47 -16.95 24.32
CA ALA A 328 21.25 -17.41 22.94
C ALA A 328 20.03 -18.34 22.75
N ALA A 329 19.42 -18.85 23.83
CA ALA A 329 18.31 -19.82 23.74
C ALA A 329 16.92 -19.19 23.73
N ALA A 330 16.75 -17.93 24.17
CA ALA A 330 15.43 -17.25 24.26
C ALA A 330 14.92 -16.78 22.88
N ILE A 331 15.79 -16.56 21.90
CA ILE A 331 15.40 -16.02 20.59
C ILE A 331 14.70 -17.06 19.71
N ALA A 332 15.00 -18.35 19.88
CA ALA A 332 14.43 -19.41 19.03
C ALA A 332 12.98 -19.79 19.36
N VAL A 333 12.49 -19.54 20.58
CA VAL A 333 11.13 -19.92 21.00
C VAL A 333 10.10 -18.85 20.61
N VAL A 334 10.50 -17.56 20.55
CA VAL A 334 9.60 -16.45 20.21
C VAL A 334 9.27 -16.44 18.70
N LEU A 335 10.18 -16.90 17.84
CA LEU A 335 9.93 -16.97 16.39
C LEU A 335 8.91 -18.06 16.02
N GLY A 336 8.77 -19.12 16.83
CA GLY A 336 7.81 -20.20 16.59
C GLY A 336 6.37 -19.86 17.00
N ALA A 337 6.18 -19.07 18.05
CA ALA A 337 4.85 -18.67 18.55
C ALA A 337 4.26 -17.49 17.74
N GLY A 338 5.09 -16.54 17.31
CA GLY A 338 4.68 -15.41 16.46
C GLY A 338 4.20 -15.86 15.09
N TRP A 339 4.79 -16.93 14.53
CA TRP A 339 4.38 -17.48 13.23
C TRP A 339 2.98 -18.11 13.23
N LYS A 340 2.54 -18.68 14.36
CA LYS A 340 1.17 -19.22 14.49
C LYS A 340 0.10 -18.15 14.65
N LEU A 341 0.44 -17.02 15.30
CA LEU A 341 -0.47 -15.87 15.41
C LEU A 341 -0.54 -15.09 14.10
N PHE A 342 0.55 -15.00 13.35
CA PHE A 342 0.61 -14.28 12.07
C PHE A 342 -0.21 -14.97 10.97
N LYS A 343 -0.28 -16.32 10.95
CA LYS A 343 -1.20 -17.06 10.06
C LYS A 343 -2.69 -16.75 10.32
N LYS A 344 -3.02 -16.15 11.45
CA LYS A 344 -4.39 -15.77 11.82
C LYS A 344 -4.75 -14.34 11.36
N PHE A 345 -3.77 -13.56 10.86
CA PHE A 345 -3.93 -12.16 10.49
C PHE A 345 -3.53 -11.83 9.03
N ILE A 346 -3.07 -12.80 8.27
CA ILE A 346 -2.92 -12.77 6.82
C ILE A 346 -3.95 -13.70 6.19
#